data_b2d6430f7d4e36e77ee7e1881a2d19a7
#
_entry.id   b2d6430f7d4e36e77ee7e1881a2d19a7
#
_cell.length_a   1.000
_cell.length_b   1.000
_cell.length_c   1.000
_cell.angle_alpha   90.00
_cell.angle_beta   90.00
_cell.angle_gamma   90.00
#
_symmetry.space_group_name_H-M   'P 1'
#
loop_
_entity.id
_entity.type
_entity.pdbx_description
1 polymer ?
#
loop_
_entity_poly.entity_id
_entity_poly.type
_entity_poly.pdbx_seq_one_letter_code
_entity_poly.pdbx_strand_id
1 'polypeptide(L)'
;TDIEAQLVETFCKIDNTQEIEYPPISLSIGTKVISSKKGNQVVDIPIGTYGNFSFIQAPPKSRKSYFVSLLVSAYLRHNNFVGKIKSHRKNEKVLHFDTEQGHWHSARSFRRVIDMCGTSDGYHTFALRTLNYSQRMEFIEYCFRKHKNTGICVIDGIADLVSDVNNLEQSNDCVQKLMKWSTDFKCHIITVIHSNFG
;
A
#
# COMPACT_ATOMS: atom_id res chain seq x y z
N THR A 1 -2.35 -9.68 -32.38
CA THR A 1 -3.43 -10.02 -33.33
C THR A 1 -4.60 -9.07 -33.14
N ASP A 2 -5.49 -8.90 -34.16
CA ASP A 2 -6.68 -8.03 -34.06
C ASP A 2 -7.63 -8.48 -32.93
N ILE A 3 -7.69 -9.78 -32.63
CA ILE A 3 -8.48 -10.34 -31.54
C ILE A 3 -7.95 -9.88 -30.19
N GLU A 4 -6.64 -9.85 -29.98
CA GLU A 4 -6.04 -9.35 -28.74
C GLU A 4 -6.29 -7.84 -28.58
N ALA A 5 -6.19 -7.08 -29.67
CA ALA A 5 -6.49 -5.64 -29.63
C ALA A 5 -7.95 -5.36 -29.29
N GLN A 6 -8.91 -6.14 -29.82
CA GLN A 6 -10.33 -6.03 -29.48
C GLN A 6 -10.62 -6.40 -28.03
N LEU A 7 -9.94 -7.41 -27.48
CA LEU A 7 -10.05 -7.74 -26.05
C LEU A 7 -9.52 -6.60 -25.19
N VAL A 8 -8.34 -6.05 -25.51
CA VAL A 8 -7.77 -4.91 -24.79
C VAL A 8 -8.70 -3.69 -24.88
N GLU A 9 -9.26 -3.38 -26.06
CA GLU A 9 -10.24 -2.30 -26.21
C GLU A 9 -11.44 -2.49 -25.29
N THR A 10 -11.98 -3.70 -25.23
CA THR A 10 -13.15 -4.02 -24.38
C THR A 10 -12.88 -3.77 -22.91
N PHE A 11 -11.65 -4.11 -22.41
CA PHE A 11 -11.28 -3.93 -21.02
C PHE A 11 -10.85 -2.49 -20.68
N CYS A 12 -10.27 -1.78 -21.64
CA CYS A 12 -9.72 -0.44 -21.40
C CYS A 12 -10.70 0.69 -21.73
N LYS A 13 -11.78 0.40 -22.48
CA LYS A 13 -12.77 1.42 -22.86
C LYS A 13 -13.54 1.93 -21.65
N ILE A 14 -13.53 3.24 -21.50
CA ILE A 14 -14.31 3.94 -20.47
C ILE A 14 -15.51 4.61 -21.13
N ASP A 15 -16.69 4.33 -20.62
CA ASP A 15 -17.91 5.05 -21.00
C ASP A 15 -17.99 6.36 -20.21
N ASN A 16 -17.61 7.45 -20.86
CA ASN A 16 -17.60 8.80 -20.27
C ASN A 16 -19.00 9.34 -19.93
N THR A 17 -20.06 8.63 -20.31
CA THR A 17 -21.45 9.03 -20.00
C THR A 17 -21.93 8.44 -18.68
N GLN A 18 -21.24 7.44 -18.16
CA GLN A 18 -21.55 6.81 -16.88
C GLN A 18 -20.92 7.58 -15.71
N GLU A 19 -21.61 7.62 -14.59
CA GLU A 19 -21.07 8.14 -13.33
C GLU A 19 -20.02 7.14 -12.82
N ILE A 20 -18.75 7.58 -12.75
CA ILE A 20 -17.64 6.75 -12.26
C ILE A 20 -17.59 6.91 -10.75
N GLU A 21 -17.73 5.77 -10.05
CA GLU A 21 -17.60 5.75 -8.60
C GLU A 21 -16.14 6.02 -8.18
N TYR A 22 -16.00 6.81 -7.12
CA TYR A 22 -14.69 7.03 -6.51
C TYR A 22 -14.15 5.71 -5.91
N PRO A 23 -12.87 5.38 -6.11
CA PRO A 23 -12.31 4.13 -5.56
C PRO A 23 -12.46 4.11 -4.03
N PRO A 24 -12.83 2.95 -3.44
CA PRO A 24 -13.03 2.86 -2.00
C PRO A 24 -11.78 3.26 -1.22
N ILE A 25 -11.96 4.09 -0.19
CA ILE A 25 -10.88 4.61 0.64
C ILE A 25 -10.41 3.51 1.60
N SER A 26 -9.09 3.36 1.76
CA SER A 26 -8.48 2.50 2.78
C SER A 26 -8.22 3.26 4.08
N LEU A 27 -7.58 4.43 3.96
CA LEU A 27 -7.27 5.36 5.05
C LEU A 27 -7.58 6.79 4.61
N SER A 28 -8.11 7.61 5.52
CA SER A 28 -8.35 9.04 5.29
C SER A 28 -7.84 9.89 6.45
N ILE A 29 -7.65 11.19 6.19
CA ILE A 29 -7.24 12.18 7.21
C ILE A 29 -8.11 13.43 7.11
N GLY A 30 -8.95 13.63 8.12
CA GLY A 30 -9.87 14.77 8.13
C GLY A 30 -10.93 14.70 7.02
N THR A 31 -11.63 15.80 6.82
CA THR A 31 -12.72 15.94 5.85
C THR A 31 -12.60 17.24 5.08
N LYS A 32 -13.19 17.29 3.89
CA LYS A 32 -13.37 18.52 3.11
C LYS A 32 -14.81 18.64 2.60
N VAL A 33 -15.23 19.87 2.35
CA VAL A 33 -16.52 20.14 1.70
C VAL A 33 -16.30 20.20 0.19
N ILE A 34 -17.07 19.43 -0.56
CA ILE A 34 -17.14 19.53 -2.01
C ILE A 34 -18.51 20.02 -2.41
N SER A 35 -18.55 21.02 -3.31
CA SER A 35 -19.81 21.53 -3.88
C SER A 35 -20.13 20.75 -5.13
N SER A 36 -21.32 20.18 -5.18
CA SER A 36 -21.85 19.46 -6.35
C SER A 36 -23.20 20.04 -6.77
N LYS A 37 -23.69 19.63 -7.93
CA LYS A 37 -25.06 19.99 -8.40
C LYS A 37 -26.14 19.53 -7.42
N LYS A 38 -25.86 18.56 -6.55
CA LYS A 38 -26.77 18.02 -5.52
C LYS A 38 -26.62 18.72 -4.15
N GLY A 39 -25.80 19.79 -4.07
CA GLY A 39 -25.51 20.52 -2.84
C GLY A 39 -24.08 20.24 -2.29
N ASN A 40 -23.77 20.83 -1.15
CA ASN A 40 -22.50 20.65 -0.47
C ASN A 40 -22.47 19.28 0.25
N GLN A 41 -21.39 18.52 0.01
CA GLN A 41 -21.15 17.24 0.68
C GLN A 41 -19.85 17.28 1.43
N VAL A 42 -19.84 16.71 2.64
CA VAL A 42 -18.63 16.50 3.44
C VAL A 42 -18.07 15.14 3.06
N VAL A 43 -16.83 15.12 2.58
CA VAL A 43 -16.15 13.87 2.18
C VAL A 43 -14.84 13.70 2.92
N ASP A 44 -14.47 12.45 3.19
CA ASP A 44 -13.17 12.13 3.78
C ASP A 44 -12.03 12.45 2.79
N ILE A 45 -10.90 12.96 3.29
CA ILE A 45 -9.69 13.20 2.49
C ILE A 45 -8.86 11.92 2.48
N PRO A 46 -8.73 11.23 1.33
CA PRO A 46 -8.03 9.95 1.29
C PRO A 46 -6.52 10.12 1.48
N ILE A 47 -5.92 9.27 2.32
CA ILE A 47 -4.47 8.99 2.35
C ILE A 47 -4.18 7.91 1.31
N GLY A 48 -5.07 6.93 1.17
CA GLY A 48 -4.96 5.86 0.22
C GLY A 48 -6.31 5.26 -0.16
N THR A 49 -6.36 4.67 -1.33
CA THR A 49 -7.55 4.00 -1.88
C THR A 49 -7.19 2.57 -2.29
N TYR A 50 -8.14 1.65 -2.18
CA TYR A 50 -7.96 0.29 -2.70
C TYR A 50 -7.77 0.29 -4.21
N GLY A 51 -6.94 -0.61 -4.72
CA GLY A 51 -6.58 -0.65 -6.13
C GLY A 51 -5.45 0.32 -6.53
N ASN A 52 -4.85 1.01 -5.58
CA ASN A 52 -3.78 1.98 -5.82
C ASN A 52 -2.58 1.75 -4.90
N PHE A 53 -1.47 2.43 -5.20
CA PHE A 53 -0.29 2.42 -4.34
C PHE A 53 0.20 3.84 -4.06
N SER A 54 0.99 4.00 -3.01
CA SER A 54 1.59 5.26 -2.61
C SER A 54 3.03 5.07 -2.12
N PHE A 55 3.81 6.15 -2.23
CA PHE A 55 5.19 6.21 -1.75
C PHE A 55 5.29 7.10 -0.51
N ILE A 56 6.04 6.62 0.49
CA ILE A 56 6.54 7.42 1.60
C ILE A 56 8.01 7.69 1.31
N GLN A 57 8.32 8.90 0.88
CA GLN A 57 9.67 9.32 0.56
C GLN A 57 10.19 10.32 1.58
N ALA A 58 11.36 10.07 2.13
CA ALA A 58 12.04 11.00 3.02
C ALA A 58 13.51 10.59 3.22
N PRO A 59 14.40 11.50 3.66
CA PRO A 59 15.79 11.18 3.92
C PRO A 59 15.98 10.09 5.00
N PRO A 60 17.15 9.47 5.07
CA PRO A 60 17.51 8.57 6.17
C PRO A 60 17.28 9.25 7.54
N LYS A 61 16.94 8.46 8.55
CA LYS A 61 16.67 8.93 9.94
C LYS A 61 15.49 9.90 10.11
N SER A 62 14.65 10.12 9.09
CA SER A 62 13.43 10.94 9.13
C SER A 62 12.25 10.30 9.85
N ARG A 63 12.43 9.14 10.49
CA ARG A 63 11.41 8.36 11.20
C ARG A 63 10.28 7.80 10.30
N LYS A 64 10.56 7.49 9.03
CA LYS A 64 9.59 6.88 8.11
C LYS A 64 8.90 5.65 8.70
N SER A 65 9.65 4.73 9.30
CA SER A 65 9.10 3.51 9.90
C SER A 65 8.13 3.77 11.07
N TYR A 66 8.28 4.93 11.76
CA TYR A 66 7.29 5.35 12.77
C TYR A 66 6.00 5.81 12.12
N PHE A 67 6.10 6.55 11.00
CA PHE A 67 4.93 6.98 10.26
C PHE A 67 4.19 5.79 9.64
N VAL A 68 4.91 4.82 9.08
CA VAL A 68 4.34 3.54 8.62
C VAL A 68 3.63 2.83 9.77
N SER A 69 4.28 2.71 10.94
CA SER A 69 3.66 2.09 12.13
C SER A 69 2.36 2.80 12.52
N LEU A 70 2.32 4.12 12.44
CA LEU A 70 1.12 4.92 12.71
C LEU A 70 -0.02 4.59 11.73
N LEU A 71 0.26 4.56 10.42
CA LEU A 71 -0.74 4.27 9.39
C LEU A 71 -1.29 2.85 9.54
N VAL A 72 -0.41 1.86 9.74
CA VAL A 72 -0.81 0.45 9.91
C VAL A 72 -1.61 0.27 11.19
N SER A 73 -1.20 0.90 12.28
CA SER A 73 -1.92 0.83 13.57
C SER A 73 -3.30 1.47 13.47
N ALA A 74 -3.41 2.62 12.78
CA ALA A 74 -4.68 3.27 12.53
C ALA A 74 -5.61 2.35 11.71
N TYR A 75 -5.08 1.69 10.69
CA TYR A 75 -5.84 0.78 9.85
C TYR A 75 -6.35 -0.45 10.62
N LEU A 76 -5.50 -1.08 11.44
CA LEU A 76 -5.85 -2.27 12.22
C LEU A 76 -6.87 -1.98 13.31
N ARG A 77 -6.84 -0.80 13.91
CA ARG A 77 -7.69 -0.44 15.07
C ARG A 77 -9.15 -0.15 14.73
N HIS A 78 -9.52 0.02 13.47
CA HIS A 78 -10.88 0.39 13.02
C HIS A 78 -11.44 1.73 13.55
N ASN A 79 -10.71 2.49 14.33
CA ASN A 79 -11.18 3.71 14.97
C ASN A 79 -10.33 4.91 14.52
N ASN A 80 -10.85 6.14 14.77
CA ASN A 80 -10.07 7.36 14.62
C ASN A 80 -8.83 7.29 15.52
N PHE A 81 -7.68 7.06 14.90
CA PHE A 81 -6.40 7.01 15.61
C PHE A 81 -5.76 8.40 15.57
N VAL A 82 -5.24 8.85 16.75
CA VAL A 82 -4.68 10.20 16.90
C VAL A 82 -5.66 11.30 16.45
N GLY A 83 -6.97 11.05 16.58
CA GLY A 83 -8.05 12.00 16.35
C GLY A 83 -8.29 12.45 14.90
N LYS A 84 -7.45 12.06 13.94
CA LYS A 84 -7.52 12.55 12.55
C LYS A 84 -7.46 11.48 11.48
N ILE A 85 -6.74 10.37 11.72
CA ILE A 85 -6.64 9.27 10.74
C ILE A 85 -7.78 8.29 10.96
N LYS A 86 -8.59 8.11 9.91
CA LYS A 86 -9.74 7.22 9.93
C LYS A 86 -9.46 5.99 9.08
N SER A 87 -9.71 4.82 9.66
CA SER A 87 -9.67 3.54 8.95
C SER A 87 -11.02 3.27 8.27
N HIS A 88 -10.96 2.76 7.05
CA HIS A 88 -12.12 2.24 6.32
C HIS A 88 -12.07 0.70 6.20
N ARG A 89 -11.20 0.06 6.99
CA ARG A 89 -11.08 -1.39 7.11
C ARG A 89 -12.42 -1.99 7.57
N LYS A 90 -12.83 -3.09 6.95
CA LYS A 90 -13.92 -3.94 7.43
C LYS A 90 -13.35 -5.12 8.21
N ASN A 91 -12.71 -6.04 7.52
CA ASN A 91 -12.03 -7.22 8.09
C ASN A 91 -10.80 -7.64 7.27
N GLU A 92 -10.30 -6.72 6.44
CA GLU A 92 -9.15 -6.99 5.58
C GLU A 92 -7.88 -7.15 6.42
N LYS A 93 -6.94 -7.92 5.87
CA LYS A 93 -5.63 -8.19 6.45
C LYS A 93 -4.62 -7.13 6.06
N VAL A 94 -3.55 -7.05 6.83
CA VAL A 94 -2.35 -6.28 6.50
C VAL A 94 -1.19 -7.22 6.27
N LEU A 95 -0.51 -7.08 5.13
CA LEU A 95 0.80 -7.67 4.87
C LEU A 95 1.87 -6.60 5.07
N HIS A 96 2.91 -6.89 5.84
CA HIS A 96 3.99 -5.95 6.09
C HIS A 96 5.34 -6.64 5.85
N PHE A 97 6.06 -6.18 4.84
CA PHE A 97 7.36 -6.69 4.43
C PHE A 97 8.44 -5.65 4.75
N ASP A 98 9.45 -6.07 5.49
CA ASP A 98 10.67 -5.29 5.75
C ASP A 98 11.81 -5.95 4.97
N THR A 99 12.39 -5.23 4.01
CA THR A 99 13.45 -5.74 3.14
C THR A 99 14.85 -5.31 3.59
N GLU A 100 14.94 -4.28 4.42
CA GLU A 100 16.20 -3.63 4.79
C GLU A 100 16.77 -4.14 6.11
N GLN A 101 15.92 -4.32 7.13
CA GLN A 101 16.36 -4.53 8.49
C GLN A 101 16.62 -6.00 8.82
N GLY A 102 17.56 -6.23 9.73
CA GLY A 102 17.75 -7.57 10.30
C GLY A 102 16.56 -7.97 11.16
N HIS A 103 16.33 -9.26 11.30
CA HIS A 103 15.17 -9.89 11.95
C HIS A 103 14.76 -9.23 13.29
N TRP A 104 15.73 -8.92 14.15
CA TRP A 104 15.47 -8.31 15.45
C TRP A 104 14.87 -6.90 15.33
N HIS A 105 15.41 -6.08 14.43
CA HIS A 105 14.91 -4.71 14.20
C HIS A 105 13.55 -4.69 13.54
N SER A 106 13.32 -5.58 12.55
CA SER A 106 12.01 -5.78 11.93
C SER A 106 10.97 -6.19 12.97
N ALA A 107 11.29 -7.21 13.79
CA ALA A 107 10.40 -7.67 14.85
C ALA A 107 10.03 -6.56 15.85
N ARG A 108 10.99 -5.68 16.20
CA ARG A 108 10.74 -4.52 17.07
C ARG A 108 9.82 -3.50 16.40
N SER A 109 9.99 -3.25 15.09
CA SER A 109 9.13 -2.35 14.33
C SER A 109 7.69 -2.89 14.22
N PHE A 110 7.54 -4.18 13.99
CA PHE A 110 6.24 -4.85 13.93
C PHE A 110 5.55 -4.86 15.29
N ARG A 111 6.28 -5.13 16.37
CA ARG A 111 5.74 -5.07 17.73
C ARG A 111 5.21 -3.69 18.09
N ARG A 112 5.90 -2.62 17.68
CA ARG A 112 5.42 -1.25 17.86
C ARG A 112 4.01 -1.04 17.28
N VAL A 113 3.72 -1.60 16.11
CA VAL A 113 2.38 -1.54 15.51
C VAL A 113 1.35 -2.18 16.45
N ILE A 114 1.66 -3.38 16.96
CA ILE A 114 0.77 -4.12 17.87
C ILE A 114 0.58 -3.34 19.18
N ASP A 115 1.64 -2.80 19.75
CA ASP A 115 1.57 -1.99 20.98
C ASP A 115 0.72 -0.72 20.78
N MET A 116 0.76 -0.11 19.59
CA MET A 116 -0.02 1.08 19.27
C MET A 116 -1.51 0.78 19.03
N CYS A 117 -1.84 -0.33 18.39
CA CYS A 117 -3.23 -0.66 18.05
C CYS A 117 -3.90 -1.62 19.03
N GLY A 118 -3.13 -2.32 19.87
CA GLY A 118 -3.63 -3.27 20.86
C GLY A 118 -4.08 -4.61 20.27
N THR A 119 -3.77 -4.90 19.01
CA THR A 119 -4.17 -6.15 18.36
C THR A 119 -3.14 -6.61 17.34
N SER A 120 -3.03 -7.92 17.14
CA SER A 120 -2.28 -8.54 16.03
C SER A 120 -3.21 -9.22 15.02
N ASP A 121 -4.51 -9.08 15.19
CA ASP A 121 -5.48 -9.75 14.32
C ASP A 121 -5.42 -9.23 12.88
N GLY A 122 -5.21 -10.18 11.96
CA GLY A 122 -5.05 -9.87 10.54
C GLY A 122 -3.74 -9.18 10.17
N TYR A 123 -2.75 -9.09 11.07
CA TYR A 123 -1.44 -8.49 10.81
C TYR A 123 -0.38 -9.56 10.55
N HIS A 124 0.04 -9.69 9.31
CA HIS A 124 1.05 -10.65 8.84
C HIS A 124 2.35 -9.92 8.48
N THR A 125 3.47 -10.31 9.09
CA THR A 125 4.74 -9.58 9.03
C THR A 125 5.88 -10.47 8.58
N PHE A 126 6.77 -9.95 7.75
CA PHE A 126 7.85 -10.71 7.13
C PHE A 126 9.13 -9.87 7.04
N ALA A 127 10.26 -10.41 7.53
CA ALA A 127 11.59 -9.85 7.37
C ALA A 127 12.29 -10.54 6.19
N LEU A 128 12.54 -9.81 5.11
CA LEU A 128 13.00 -10.36 3.83
C LEU A 128 14.47 -10.06 3.50
N ARG A 129 15.22 -9.46 4.42
CA ARG A 129 16.59 -9.01 4.18
C ARG A 129 17.52 -10.12 3.64
N THR A 130 17.31 -11.35 4.06
CA THR A 130 18.16 -12.49 3.65
C THR A 130 17.87 -13.01 2.25
N LEU A 131 16.75 -12.58 1.65
CA LEU A 131 16.37 -12.98 0.30
C LEU A 131 16.97 -12.04 -0.74
N ASN A 132 17.25 -12.55 -1.94
CA ASN A 132 17.58 -11.70 -3.09
C ASN A 132 16.31 -11.06 -3.67
N TYR A 133 16.48 -10.11 -4.60
CA TYR A 133 15.36 -9.32 -5.16
C TYR A 133 14.29 -10.20 -5.83
N SER A 134 14.67 -11.24 -6.60
CA SER A 134 13.73 -12.15 -7.24
C SER A 134 12.92 -12.95 -6.22
N GLN A 135 13.60 -13.52 -5.23
CA GLN A 135 12.98 -14.25 -4.14
C GLN A 135 12.00 -13.38 -3.33
N ARG A 136 12.34 -12.10 -3.09
CA ARG A 136 11.45 -11.14 -2.42
C ARG A 136 10.18 -10.93 -3.24
N MET A 137 10.32 -10.67 -4.54
CA MET A 137 9.17 -10.46 -5.45
C MET A 137 8.24 -11.68 -5.49
N GLU A 138 8.79 -12.87 -5.66
CA GLU A 138 8.04 -14.13 -5.69
C GLU A 138 7.33 -14.40 -4.35
N PHE A 139 8.01 -14.13 -3.23
CA PHE A 139 7.43 -14.34 -1.91
C PHE A 139 6.31 -13.34 -1.60
N ILE A 140 6.45 -12.07 -1.96
CA ILE A 140 5.38 -11.07 -1.82
C ILE A 140 4.15 -11.52 -2.60
N GLU A 141 4.33 -11.94 -3.85
CA GLU A 141 3.22 -12.43 -4.68
C GLU A 141 2.58 -13.71 -4.13
N TYR A 142 3.39 -14.63 -3.60
CA TYR A 142 2.89 -15.80 -2.88
C TYR A 142 2.03 -15.39 -1.67
N CYS A 143 2.47 -14.41 -0.88
CA CYS A 143 1.73 -13.92 0.28
C CYS A 143 0.38 -13.33 -0.11
N PHE A 144 0.30 -12.56 -1.20
CA PHE A 144 -0.98 -12.06 -1.71
C PHE A 144 -1.94 -13.18 -2.07
N ARG A 145 -1.45 -14.23 -2.74
CA ARG A 145 -2.29 -15.40 -3.10
C ARG A 145 -2.74 -16.19 -1.87
N LYS A 146 -1.86 -16.33 -0.87
CA LYS A 146 -2.13 -17.06 0.38
C LYS A 146 -3.06 -16.30 1.33
N HIS A 147 -2.82 -15.02 1.52
CA HIS A 147 -3.57 -14.17 2.44
C HIS A 147 -4.63 -13.38 1.68
N LYS A 148 -5.65 -14.08 1.20
CA LYS A 148 -6.81 -13.44 0.54
C LYS A 148 -7.43 -12.40 1.46
N ASN A 149 -8.07 -11.39 0.87
CA ASN A 149 -8.66 -10.26 1.57
C ASN A 149 -7.61 -9.36 2.26
N THR A 150 -6.48 -9.13 1.59
CA THR A 150 -5.50 -8.13 2.00
C THR A 150 -6.02 -6.74 1.64
N GLY A 151 -6.11 -5.85 2.62
CA GLY A 151 -6.52 -4.47 2.38
C GLY A 151 -5.34 -3.51 2.28
N ILE A 152 -4.34 -3.66 3.14
CA ILE A 152 -3.08 -2.90 3.04
C ILE A 152 -1.90 -3.86 2.92
N CYS A 153 -0.99 -3.52 2.01
CA CYS A 153 0.33 -4.13 1.90
C CYS A 153 1.39 -3.04 2.10
N VAL A 154 2.30 -3.24 3.04
CA VAL A 154 3.46 -2.37 3.26
C VAL A 154 4.70 -3.07 2.73
N ILE A 155 5.51 -2.33 1.94
CA ILE A 155 6.83 -2.74 1.49
C ILE A 155 7.83 -1.67 1.97
N ASP A 156 8.47 -1.93 3.11
CA ASP A 156 9.48 -1.03 3.69
C ASP A 156 10.85 -1.38 3.08
N GLY A 157 11.28 -0.54 2.11
CA GLY A 157 12.47 -0.74 1.30
C GLY A 157 12.18 -1.20 -0.13
N ILE A 158 11.35 -0.46 -0.88
CA ILE A 158 10.99 -0.81 -2.28
C ILE A 158 12.21 -0.95 -3.20
N ALA A 159 13.27 -0.18 -2.95
CA ALA A 159 14.51 -0.23 -3.72
C ALA A 159 15.17 -1.63 -3.72
N ASP A 160 14.95 -2.41 -2.68
CA ASP A 160 15.49 -3.76 -2.55
C ASP A 160 14.75 -4.82 -3.38
N LEU A 161 13.69 -4.44 -4.10
CA LEU A 161 12.97 -5.31 -5.03
C LEU A 161 13.58 -5.31 -6.44
N VAL A 162 14.61 -4.52 -6.68
CA VAL A 162 15.36 -4.49 -7.92
C VAL A 162 16.84 -4.77 -7.67
N SER A 163 17.56 -5.29 -8.66
CA SER A 163 19.00 -5.53 -8.51
C SER A 163 19.84 -4.27 -8.66
N ASP A 164 19.35 -3.30 -9.44
CA ASP A 164 19.97 -1.99 -9.66
C ASP A 164 18.90 -0.91 -9.78
N VAL A 165 18.88 0.00 -8.83
CA VAL A 165 17.93 1.13 -8.77
C VAL A 165 18.13 2.14 -9.89
N ASN A 166 19.31 2.17 -10.52
CA ASN A 166 19.60 3.03 -11.65
C ASN A 166 19.17 2.41 -13.00
N ASN A 167 18.79 1.14 -12.99
CA ASN A 167 18.24 0.48 -14.16
C ASN A 167 16.77 0.84 -14.32
N LEU A 168 16.48 1.69 -15.32
CA LEU A 168 15.11 2.16 -15.59
C LEU A 168 14.15 1.04 -15.94
N GLU A 169 14.59 0.01 -16.66
CA GLU A 169 13.74 -1.13 -17.02
C GLU A 169 13.29 -1.89 -15.78
N GLN A 170 14.22 -2.25 -14.90
CA GLN A 170 13.89 -2.94 -13.63
C GLN A 170 13.00 -2.08 -12.73
N SER A 171 13.25 -0.78 -12.66
CA SER A 171 12.44 0.15 -11.88
C SER A 171 11.02 0.26 -12.43
N ASN A 172 10.87 0.33 -13.75
CA ASN A 172 9.57 0.33 -14.41
C ASN A 172 8.82 -1.00 -14.19
N ASP A 173 9.49 -2.13 -14.31
CA ASP A 173 8.90 -3.45 -14.06
C ASP A 173 8.41 -3.58 -12.61
N CYS A 174 9.16 -3.05 -11.66
CA CYS A 174 8.75 -3.01 -10.26
C CYS A 174 7.47 -2.18 -10.07
N VAL A 175 7.39 -1.00 -10.68
CA VAL A 175 6.20 -0.14 -10.64
C VAL A 175 5.01 -0.83 -11.32
N GLN A 176 5.20 -1.46 -12.49
CA GLN A 176 4.15 -2.23 -13.16
C GLN A 176 3.61 -3.37 -12.28
N LYS A 177 4.49 -4.04 -11.54
CA LYS A 177 4.06 -5.06 -10.57
C LYS A 177 3.25 -4.47 -9.42
N LEU A 178 3.61 -3.31 -8.88
CA LEU A 178 2.81 -2.63 -7.85
C LEU A 178 1.41 -2.28 -8.37
N MET A 179 1.33 -1.73 -9.59
CA MET A 179 0.06 -1.43 -10.25
C MET A 179 -0.80 -2.70 -10.41
N LYS A 180 -0.19 -3.76 -10.92
CA LYS A 180 -0.86 -5.05 -11.10
C LYS A 180 -1.34 -5.62 -9.78
N TRP A 181 -0.49 -5.72 -8.77
CA TRP A 181 -0.86 -6.28 -7.47
C TRP A 181 -1.96 -5.46 -6.77
N SER A 182 -1.86 -4.13 -6.78
CA SER A 182 -2.89 -3.29 -6.17
C SER A 182 -4.26 -3.49 -6.83
N THR A 183 -4.28 -3.64 -8.15
CA THR A 183 -5.51 -3.88 -8.93
C THR A 183 -6.06 -5.30 -8.74
N ASP A 184 -5.23 -6.32 -8.93
CA ASP A 184 -5.65 -7.72 -8.89
C ASP A 184 -6.14 -8.14 -7.50
N PHE A 185 -5.44 -7.67 -6.46
CA PHE A 185 -5.78 -7.98 -5.05
C PHE A 185 -6.67 -6.93 -4.39
N LYS A 186 -7.04 -5.87 -5.12
CA LYS A 186 -7.90 -4.78 -4.63
C LYS A 186 -7.43 -4.22 -3.29
N CYS A 187 -6.13 -4.03 -3.14
CA CYS A 187 -5.50 -3.54 -1.92
C CYS A 187 -4.85 -2.17 -2.15
N HIS A 188 -4.53 -1.47 -1.06
CA HIS A 188 -3.67 -0.29 -1.08
C HIS A 188 -2.24 -0.71 -0.72
N ILE A 189 -1.28 -0.46 -1.63
CA ILE A 189 0.12 -0.75 -1.36
C ILE A 189 0.82 0.52 -0.89
N ILE A 190 1.45 0.47 0.28
CA ILE A 190 2.28 1.55 0.83
C ILE A 190 3.74 1.14 0.69
N THR A 191 4.51 1.89 -0.07
CA THR A 191 5.94 1.63 -0.22
C THR A 191 6.77 2.72 0.42
N VAL A 192 7.95 2.35 0.91
CA VAL A 192 8.91 3.27 1.51
C VAL A 192 10.16 3.35 0.65
N ILE A 193 10.60 4.56 0.37
CA ILE A 193 11.83 4.83 -0.38
C ILE A 193 12.71 5.81 0.38
N HIS A 194 14.01 5.57 0.38
CA HIS A 194 15.00 6.51 0.89
C HIS A 194 15.39 7.49 -0.23
N SER A 195 15.20 8.78 0.01
CA SER A 195 15.77 9.80 -0.88
C SER A 195 17.22 10.05 -0.47
N ASN A 196 18.14 9.76 -1.36
CA ASN A 196 19.50 10.27 -1.26
C ASN A 196 19.44 11.70 -1.79
N PHE A 197 19.42 12.69 -0.89
CA PHE A 197 19.81 14.03 -1.28
C PHE A 197 21.33 14.02 -1.33
N GLY A 198 21.89 13.99 -2.56
CA GLY A 198 23.29 14.25 -2.81
C GLY A 198 23.64 15.68 -2.42
#